data_96d3995c623726f44c709a14c494168e
#
_entry.id   96d3995c623726f44c709a14c494168e
#
_cell.length_a   1.000
_cell.length_b   1.000
_cell.length_c   1.000
_cell.angle_alpha   90.00
_cell.angle_beta   90.00
_cell.angle_gamma   90.00
#
_symmetry.space_group_name_H-M   'P 1'
#
loop_
_entity.id
_entity.type
_entity.pdbx_description
1 polymer ?
#
loop_
_entity_poly.entity_id
_entity_poly.type
_entity_poly.pdbx_seq_one_letter_code
_entity_poly.pdbx_strand_id
1 'polypeptide(L)' 'MPMMLNLEKELIRISPKNGKHIEYSPNQGQTWYLRFQCYQTGVFYDIADGGKELLATTENGLFYSLNRGMTWYKRGGMGR' A
#
# COMPACT_ATOMS: atom_id res chain seq x y z
N MET A 1 -5.64 -13.03 -2.35
CA MET A 1 -5.20 -11.91 -1.68
C MET A 1 -4.44 -11.00 -2.52
N PRO A 2 -4.99 -9.84 -2.82
CA PRO A 2 -4.27 -8.93 -3.69
C PRO A 2 -3.09 -8.31 -2.97
N MET A 3 -1.93 -8.51 -3.52
CA MET A 3 -0.74 -7.81 -3.11
C MET A 3 -0.37 -6.75 -4.13
N MET A 4 -1.22 -6.57 -5.15
CA MET A 4 -0.98 -5.62 -6.21
C MET A 4 -2.32 -5.05 -6.65
N LEU A 5 -2.35 -3.75 -6.87
CA LEU A 5 -3.54 -3.04 -7.33
C LEU A 5 -3.25 -2.41 -8.68
N ASN A 6 -4.25 -2.44 -9.55
CA ASN A 6 -4.15 -1.80 -10.85
C ASN A 6 -4.90 -0.48 -10.76
N LEU A 7 -4.17 0.59 -10.60
CA LEU A 7 -4.73 1.93 -10.64
C LEU A 7 -4.66 2.40 -12.08
N GLU A 8 -5.48 3.37 -12.41
CA GLU A 8 -5.67 3.75 -13.80
C GLU A 8 -4.40 3.92 -14.61
N LYS A 9 -3.39 4.55 -14.04
CA LYS A 9 -2.16 4.85 -14.78
C LYS A 9 -0.93 4.19 -14.20
N GLU A 10 -1.11 3.38 -13.18
CA GLU A 10 0.04 2.76 -12.51
C GLU A 10 -0.38 1.54 -11.72
N LEU A 11 0.57 0.70 -11.43
CA LEU A 11 0.35 -0.43 -10.55
C LEU A 11 0.99 -0.12 -9.20
N ILE A 12 0.36 -0.61 -8.14
CA ILE A 12 0.87 -0.48 -6.78
C ILE A 12 0.98 -1.89 -6.21
N ARG A 13 2.06 -2.17 -5.51
CA ARG A 13 2.20 -3.50 -4.89
C ARG A 13 2.96 -3.41 -3.58
N ILE A 14 2.79 -4.45 -2.76
CA ILE A 14 3.66 -4.68 -1.63
C ILE A 14 4.92 -5.31 -2.19
N SER A 15 6.09 -4.79 -1.81
CA SER A 15 7.34 -5.30 -2.34
C SER A 15 7.53 -6.77 -2.00
N PRO A 16 7.83 -7.61 -2.97
CA PRO A 16 8.08 -9.02 -2.68
C PRO A 16 9.40 -9.26 -1.95
N LYS A 17 10.28 -8.26 -1.92
CA LYS A 17 11.55 -8.39 -1.21
C LYS A 17 11.50 -7.87 0.20
N ASN A 18 10.61 -6.92 0.46
CA ASN A 18 10.50 -6.34 1.79
C ASN A 18 9.06 -5.90 2.01
N GLY A 19 8.36 -6.63 2.84
CA GLY A 19 6.94 -6.39 3.09
C GLY A 19 6.61 -5.05 3.72
N LYS A 20 7.62 -4.30 4.15
CA LYS A 20 7.39 -2.97 4.71
C LYS A 20 7.40 -1.88 3.65
N HIS A 21 7.64 -2.24 2.40
CA HIS A 21 7.72 -1.29 1.30
C HIS A 21 6.52 -1.38 0.39
N ILE A 22 6.06 -0.24 -0.08
CA ILE A 22 5.08 -0.16 -1.16
C ILE A 22 5.81 0.33 -2.40
N GLU A 23 5.59 -0.35 -3.51
CA GLU A 23 6.23 -0.02 -4.78
C GLU A 23 5.19 0.32 -5.82
N TYR A 24 5.57 1.10 -6.81
CA TYR A 24 4.67 1.42 -7.90
C TYR A 24 5.38 1.22 -9.24
N SER A 25 4.59 0.99 -10.28
CA SER A 25 5.10 0.88 -11.63
C SER A 25 4.27 1.75 -12.55
N PRO A 26 4.91 2.68 -13.29
CA PRO A 26 4.19 3.50 -14.27
C PRO A 26 4.11 2.84 -15.63
N ASN A 27 4.68 1.64 -15.80
CA ASN A 27 4.78 0.99 -17.09
C ASN A 27 4.34 -0.47 -17.05
N GLN A 28 3.27 -0.71 -16.30
CA GLN A 28 2.59 -2.00 -16.26
C GLN A 28 3.44 -3.14 -15.71
N GLY A 29 4.31 -2.80 -14.77
CA GLY A 29 5.08 -3.82 -14.08
C GLY A 29 6.47 -4.07 -14.64
N GLN A 30 6.86 -3.34 -15.67
CA GLN A 30 8.18 -3.53 -16.23
C GLN A 30 9.27 -2.99 -15.33
N THR A 31 8.99 -1.88 -14.65
CA THR A 31 9.93 -1.28 -13.72
C THR A 31 9.18 -0.91 -12.45
N TRP A 32 9.78 -1.17 -11.28
CA TRP A 32 9.16 -0.88 -10.01
C TRP A 32 10.03 0.08 -9.22
N TYR A 33 9.39 1.07 -8.60
CA TYR A 33 10.05 2.08 -7.80
C TYR A 33 9.47 2.08 -6.40
N LEU A 34 10.28 2.43 -5.43
CA LEU A 34 9.81 2.57 -4.06
C LEU A 34 8.89 3.77 -3.97
N ARG A 35 7.70 3.58 -3.40
CA ARG A 35 6.78 4.68 -3.17
C ARG A 35 6.66 5.04 -1.71
N PHE A 36 6.70 4.05 -0.82
CA PHE A 36 6.49 4.31 0.59
C PHE A 36 7.20 3.27 1.44
N GLN A 37 7.81 3.71 2.52
CA GLN A 37 8.32 2.82 3.55
C GLN A 37 8.21 3.55 4.88
N CYS A 38 7.86 2.81 5.91
CA CYS A 38 7.71 3.42 7.21
C CYS A 38 7.70 2.34 8.28
N TYR A 39 8.36 2.61 9.38
CA TYR A 39 8.37 1.65 10.47
C TYR A 39 7.03 1.58 11.20
N GLN A 40 6.23 2.64 11.10
CA GLN A 40 4.97 2.68 11.82
C GLN A 40 3.95 1.68 11.32
N THR A 41 3.97 1.35 10.03
CA THR A 41 3.04 0.39 9.50
C THR A 41 3.48 -1.05 9.78
N GLY A 42 4.78 -1.28 9.86
CA GLY A 42 5.27 -2.63 9.92
C GLY A 42 5.07 -3.31 8.57
N VAL A 43 4.93 -4.62 8.59
CA VAL A 43 4.77 -5.40 7.37
C VAL A 43 3.35 -5.23 6.83
N PHE A 44 3.23 -4.96 5.53
CA PHE A 44 1.94 -4.94 4.85
C PHE A 44 1.54 -6.37 4.52
N TYR A 45 0.32 -6.76 4.85
CA TYR A 45 -0.19 -8.08 4.54
C TYR A 45 -1.08 -8.07 3.30
N ASP A 46 -1.80 -6.97 3.07
CA ASP A 46 -2.77 -6.90 2.01
C ASP A 46 -3.03 -5.44 1.67
N ILE A 47 -3.38 -5.17 0.42
CA ILE A 47 -3.80 -3.84 0.00
C ILE A 47 -5.05 -3.98 -0.85
N ALA A 48 -5.90 -2.96 -0.80
CA ALA A 48 -7.16 -2.97 -1.53
C ALA A 48 -7.50 -1.58 -2.03
N ASP A 49 -8.19 -1.53 -3.15
CA ASP A 49 -8.66 -0.28 -3.72
C ASP A 49 -10.08 -0.03 -3.23
N GLY A 50 -10.26 0.99 -2.42
CA GLY A 50 -11.56 1.35 -1.87
C GLY A 50 -12.25 2.45 -2.64
N GLY A 51 -11.81 2.76 -3.85
CA GLY A 51 -12.39 3.82 -4.65
C GLY A 51 -11.69 5.14 -4.43
N LYS A 52 -12.09 5.86 -3.40
CA LYS A 52 -11.46 7.15 -3.10
C LYS A 52 -10.21 7.02 -2.25
N GLU A 53 -9.96 5.84 -1.74
CA GLU A 53 -8.81 5.61 -0.89
C GLU A 53 -8.30 4.21 -1.10
N LEU A 54 -7.03 4.01 -0.80
CA LEU A 54 -6.47 2.68 -0.75
C LEU A 54 -6.47 2.23 0.70
N LEU A 55 -6.67 0.95 0.91
CA LEU A 55 -6.69 0.38 2.26
C LEU A 55 -5.58 -0.64 2.36
N ALA A 56 -5.02 -0.76 3.54
CA ALA A 56 -3.96 -1.73 3.78
C ALA A 56 -4.15 -2.39 5.14
N THR A 57 -4.00 -3.70 5.16
CA THR A 57 -3.94 -4.45 6.41
C THR A 57 -2.47 -4.67 6.70
N THR A 58 -2.03 -4.27 7.87
CA THR A 58 -0.62 -4.34 8.23
C THR A 58 -0.43 -4.99 9.58
N GLU A 59 0.83 -5.23 9.91
CA GLU A 59 1.23 -5.76 11.19
C GLU A 59 0.73 -4.89 12.35
N ASN A 60 0.65 -3.59 12.13
CA ASN A 60 0.26 -2.64 13.18
C ASN A 60 -1.15 -2.11 13.02
N GLY A 61 -1.96 -2.76 12.21
CA GLY A 61 -3.37 -2.39 12.09
C GLY A 61 -3.76 -2.02 10.67
N LEU A 62 -4.89 -1.34 10.57
CA LEU A 62 -5.44 -0.95 9.29
C LEU A 62 -4.99 0.47 8.96
N PHE A 63 -4.49 0.65 7.76
CA PHE A 63 -4.05 1.95 7.27
C PHE A 63 -4.78 2.30 5.99
N TYR A 64 -4.81 3.57 5.66
CA TYR A 64 -5.43 4.03 4.42
C TYR A 64 -4.56 5.12 3.78
N SER A 65 -4.72 5.30 2.48
CA SER A 65 -4.01 6.32 1.73
C SER A 65 -4.98 7.05 0.83
N LEU A 66 -4.88 8.37 0.80
CA LEU A 66 -5.72 9.21 -0.06
C LEU A 66 -4.96 9.69 -1.28
N ASN A 67 -3.70 9.31 -1.43
CA ASN A 67 -2.85 9.81 -2.51
C ASN A 67 -2.09 8.69 -3.21
N ARG A 68 -2.81 7.60 -3.48
CA ARG A 68 -2.30 6.48 -4.26
C ARG A 68 -1.14 5.75 -3.61
N GLY A 69 -1.12 5.75 -2.27
CA GLY A 69 -0.09 5.02 -1.55
C GLY A 69 1.16 5.82 -1.24
N MET A 70 1.16 7.11 -1.55
CA MET A 70 2.32 7.94 -1.23
C MET A 70 2.45 8.21 0.26
N THR A 71 1.33 8.30 0.95
CA THR A 71 1.31 8.50 2.39
C THR A 71 0.21 7.63 2.96
N TRP A 72 0.49 6.98 4.08
CA TRP A 72 -0.46 6.09 4.74
C TRP A 72 -0.74 6.58 6.14
N TYR A 73 -2.00 6.55 6.52
CA TYR A 73 -2.44 6.98 7.85
C TYR A 73 -3.12 5.83 8.54
N LYS A 74 -2.93 5.72 9.84
CA LYS A 74 -3.59 4.67 10.59
C LYS A 74 -5.08 4.98 10.66
N ARG A 75 -5.89 4.00 10.30
CA ARG A 75 -7.32 4.11 10.36
C ARG A 75 -7.72 3.94 11.82
N GLY A 76 -8.28 4.92 12.39
CA GLY A 76 -8.62 5.06 13.71
C GLY A 76 -8.98 3.84 14.51
N GLY A 77 -9.40 3.65 15.02
CA GLY A 77 -9.54 2.60 15.50
C GLY A 77 -9.65 1.99 16.63
N MET A 78 -9.55 2.07 16.74
CA MET A 78 -9.53 1.58 17.15
C MET A 78 -9.53 0.98 17.77
N GLY A 79 -9.73 0.94 18.15
CA GLY A 79 -9.68 0.52 18.46
C GLY A 79 -9.75 0.32 19.12
N ARG A 80 -9.80 0.43 19.23
CA ARG A 80 -9.93 0.38 19.66
C ARG A 80 -9.91 0.22 19.80
#